data_6904c5d5ff6b162f3e204f239de2a7d0
#
_entry.id   6904c5d5ff6b162f3e204f239de2a7d0
#
_cell.length_a   1.000
_cell.length_b   1.000
_cell.length_c   1.000
_cell.angle_alpha   90.00
_cell.angle_beta   90.00
_cell.angle_gamma   90.00
#
_symmetry.space_group_name_H-M   'P 1'
#
loop_
_entity.id
_entity.type
_entity.pdbx_description
1 polymer ?
#
loop_
_entity_poly.entity_id
_entity_poly.type
_entity_poly.pdbx_seq_one_letter_code
_entity_poly.pdbx_strand_id
1 'polypeptide(L)'
;MRYVYTVINSPVGRLKLVASEKGLAAVTWENDDPRRVRLGPLERDPTHHVLKAAEMELKAYFGGKLKKFTVPLDFNGTDFQKSVWAALLTIPFGETRSYGEIARQIGRPDASRAVGAANGRNPIAIIAPCHRVLGAGGKLTGFAGGLEAKDHLLTLEGRDPRLGLTGQGSRKEQNQSRWVLQQT
;
A
#
# COMPACT_ATOMS: atom_id res chain seq x y z
N MET A 1 -16.11 -12.94 -14.42
CA MET A 1 -16.27 -12.06 -13.23
C MET A 1 -16.38 -10.62 -13.72
N ARG A 2 -17.38 -9.91 -13.27
CA ARG A 2 -17.62 -8.51 -13.67
C ARG A 2 -16.87 -7.57 -12.73
N TYR A 3 -16.15 -6.62 -13.29
CA TYR A 3 -15.46 -5.57 -12.54
C TYR A 3 -16.04 -4.20 -12.89
N VAL A 4 -16.21 -3.37 -11.88
CA VAL A 4 -16.61 -1.98 -12.01
C VAL A 4 -15.53 -1.07 -11.45
N TYR A 5 -15.43 0.17 -11.95
CA TYR A 5 -14.38 1.08 -11.52
C TYR A 5 -14.87 2.52 -11.39
N THR A 6 -14.13 3.28 -10.63
CA THR A 6 -14.17 4.74 -10.59
C THR A 6 -12.75 5.30 -10.49
N VAL A 7 -12.61 6.58 -10.75
CA VAL A 7 -11.33 7.30 -10.58
C VAL A 7 -11.53 8.43 -9.58
N ILE A 8 -10.60 8.57 -8.66
CA ILE A 8 -10.62 9.62 -7.63
C ILE A 8 -9.33 10.43 -7.66
N ASN A 9 -9.40 11.68 -7.23
CA ASN A 9 -8.22 12.50 -6.98
C ASN A 9 -7.66 12.19 -5.58
N SER A 10 -6.34 12.27 -5.44
CA SER A 10 -5.67 12.12 -4.16
C SER A 10 -4.41 12.98 -4.09
N PRO A 11 -3.82 13.19 -2.89
CA PRO A 11 -2.56 13.89 -2.76
C PRO A 11 -1.37 13.20 -3.45
N VAL A 12 -1.50 11.92 -3.80
CA VAL A 12 -0.47 11.14 -4.49
C VAL A 12 -0.82 10.89 -5.97
N GLY A 13 -1.77 11.62 -6.52
CA GLY A 13 -2.22 11.50 -7.90
C GLY A 13 -3.60 10.86 -8.05
N ARG A 14 -4.02 10.68 -9.30
CA ARG A 14 -5.32 10.06 -9.58
C ARG A 14 -5.24 8.55 -9.39
N LEU A 15 -6.18 8.04 -8.61
CA LEU A 15 -6.29 6.63 -8.28
C LEU A 15 -7.51 6.01 -8.99
N LYS A 16 -7.30 4.82 -9.53
CA LYS A 16 -8.35 4.00 -10.09
C LYS A 16 -8.74 2.93 -9.08
N LEU A 17 -9.99 2.94 -8.67
CA LEU A 17 -10.55 1.96 -7.75
C LEU A 17 -11.37 0.96 -8.54
N VAL A 18 -11.13 -0.33 -8.32
CA VAL A 18 -11.85 -1.42 -9.01
C VAL A 18 -12.47 -2.34 -7.98
N ALA A 19 -13.73 -2.70 -8.21
CA ALA A 19 -14.47 -3.63 -7.36
C ALA A 19 -15.00 -4.81 -8.18
N SER A 20 -15.02 -5.96 -7.55
CA SER A 20 -15.77 -7.14 -7.96
C SER A 20 -17.05 -7.26 -7.11
N GLU A 21 -17.82 -8.33 -7.34
CA GLU A 21 -18.98 -8.65 -6.50
C GLU A 21 -18.59 -9.00 -5.05
N LYS A 22 -17.31 -9.39 -4.82
CA LYS A 22 -16.82 -9.83 -3.50
C LYS A 22 -16.19 -8.71 -2.69
N GLY A 23 -15.69 -7.64 -3.33
CA GLY A 23 -15.02 -6.57 -2.63
C GLY A 23 -14.14 -5.73 -3.55
N LEU A 24 -13.29 -4.91 -2.93
CA LEU A 24 -12.33 -4.09 -3.63
C LEU A 24 -11.23 -4.99 -4.22
N ALA A 25 -11.06 -4.91 -5.54
CA ALA A 25 -10.12 -5.75 -6.29
C ALA A 25 -8.83 -5.02 -6.66
N ALA A 26 -8.87 -3.68 -6.78
CA ALA A 26 -7.68 -2.89 -7.06
C ALA A 26 -7.79 -1.45 -6.58
N VAL A 27 -6.66 -0.90 -6.19
CA VAL A 27 -6.35 0.52 -6.08
C VAL A 27 -5.03 0.72 -6.81
N THR A 28 -5.07 1.38 -7.96
CA THR A 28 -3.90 1.61 -8.81
C THR A 28 -3.84 3.08 -9.20
N TRP A 29 -2.68 3.53 -9.66
CA TRP A 29 -2.58 4.85 -10.29
C TRP A 29 -3.18 4.79 -11.70
N GLU A 30 -3.87 5.85 -12.10
CA GLU A 30 -4.55 5.90 -13.41
C GLU A 30 -3.58 5.66 -14.58
N ASN A 31 -2.34 6.12 -14.43
CA ASN A 31 -1.26 6.00 -15.41
C ASN A 31 -0.31 4.81 -15.15
N ASP A 32 -0.70 3.87 -14.32
CA ASP A 32 0.10 2.68 -14.02
C ASP A 32 0.27 1.78 -15.26
N ASP A 33 1.34 0.99 -15.27
CA ASP A 33 1.56 -0.02 -16.30
C ASP A 33 0.40 -1.04 -16.27
N PRO A 34 -0.40 -1.14 -17.34
CA PRO A 34 -1.57 -2.03 -17.37
C PRO A 34 -1.21 -3.52 -17.26
N ARG A 35 0.08 -3.86 -17.43
CA ARG A 35 0.57 -5.23 -17.29
C ARG A 35 0.83 -5.63 -15.84
N ARG A 36 0.96 -4.65 -14.93
CA ARG A 36 1.27 -4.88 -13.51
C ARG A 36 0.09 -5.53 -12.78
N VAL A 37 -1.12 -5.03 -13.00
CA VAL A 37 -2.35 -5.58 -12.45
C VAL A 37 -3.31 -5.86 -13.59
N ARG A 38 -3.58 -7.14 -13.82
CA ARG A 38 -4.47 -7.57 -14.92
C ARG A 38 -5.80 -8.02 -14.34
N LEU A 39 -6.84 -7.29 -14.70
CA LEU A 39 -8.22 -7.60 -14.39
C LEU A 39 -8.98 -7.78 -15.72
N GLY A 40 -10.14 -8.42 -15.66
CA GLY A 40 -11.01 -8.53 -16.80
C GLY A 40 -11.59 -7.18 -17.26
N PRO A 41 -12.53 -7.17 -18.20
CA PRO A 41 -13.16 -5.95 -18.68
C PRO A 41 -13.74 -5.12 -17.53
N LEU A 42 -13.54 -3.81 -17.61
CA LEU A 42 -13.97 -2.85 -16.58
C LEU A 42 -15.14 -2.01 -17.12
N GLU A 43 -16.17 -1.85 -16.30
CA GLU A 43 -17.30 -0.96 -16.58
C GLU A 43 -17.29 0.17 -15.54
N ARG A 44 -17.47 1.41 -16.00
CA ARG A 44 -17.49 2.55 -15.07
C ARG A 44 -18.79 2.55 -14.28
N ASP A 45 -18.68 2.52 -12.95
CA ASP A 45 -19.82 2.65 -12.04
C ASP A 45 -19.41 3.38 -10.75
N PRO A 46 -19.42 4.71 -10.73
CA PRO A 46 -19.05 5.49 -9.56
C PRO A 46 -20.02 5.36 -8.40
N THR A 47 -21.18 4.73 -8.61
CA THR A 47 -22.22 4.57 -7.58
C THR A 47 -22.13 3.24 -6.83
N HIS A 48 -21.27 2.32 -7.29
CA HIS A 48 -21.11 1.01 -6.65
C HIS A 48 -20.73 1.15 -5.18
N HIS A 49 -21.41 0.42 -4.29
CA HIS A 49 -21.27 0.59 -2.84
C HIS A 49 -19.85 0.33 -2.31
N VAL A 50 -19.14 -0.66 -2.86
CA VAL A 50 -17.73 -0.94 -2.46
C VAL A 50 -16.81 0.20 -2.89
N LEU A 51 -17.00 0.74 -4.10
CA LEU A 51 -16.20 1.86 -4.60
C LEU A 51 -16.42 3.13 -3.78
N LYS A 52 -17.67 3.41 -3.41
CA LYS A 52 -18.00 4.53 -2.53
C LYS A 52 -17.38 4.39 -1.14
N ALA A 53 -17.45 3.19 -0.56
CA ALA A 53 -16.83 2.90 0.73
C ALA A 53 -15.31 3.09 0.68
N ALA A 54 -14.65 2.56 -0.35
CA ALA A 54 -13.22 2.71 -0.54
C ALA A 54 -12.82 4.19 -0.73
N GLU A 55 -13.56 4.94 -1.53
CA GLU A 55 -13.32 6.37 -1.72
C GLU A 55 -13.43 7.15 -0.40
N MET A 56 -14.47 6.88 0.37
CA MET A 56 -14.68 7.52 1.67
C MET A 56 -13.53 7.20 2.64
N GLU A 57 -13.12 5.95 2.74
CA GLU A 57 -12.02 5.53 3.61
C GLU A 57 -10.68 6.12 3.16
N LEU A 58 -10.39 6.15 1.86
CA LEU A 58 -9.15 6.74 1.34
C LEU A 58 -9.10 8.25 1.61
N LYS A 59 -10.20 8.97 1.43
CA LYS A 59 -10.28 10.40 1.77
C LYS A 59 -10.04 10.63 3.25
N ALA A 60 -10.62 9.83 4.13
CA ALA A 60 -10.40 9.91 5.57
C ALA A 60 -8.94 9.57 5.94
N TYR A 61 -8.34 8.59 5.29
CA TYR A 61 -6.94 8.25 5.47
C TYR A 61 -6.01 9.42 5.08
N PHE A 62 -6.19 10.00 3.91
CA PHE A 62 -5.40 11.15 3.47
C PHE A 62 -5.62 12.39 4.32
N GLY A 63 -6.80 12.53 4.92
CA GLY A 63 -7.13 13.58 5.88
C GLY A 63 -6.61 13.36 7.30
N GLY A 64 -5.86 12.26 7.53
CA GLY A 64 -5.32 11.92 8.85
C GLY A 64 -6.35 11.40 9.86
N LYS A 65 -7.55 11.05 9.41
CA LYS A 65 -8.68 10.63 10.27
C LYS A 65 -8.89 9.13 10.34
N LEU A 66 -8.30 8.36 9.42
CA LEU A 66 -8.44 6.90 9.35
C LEU A 66 -7.06 6.25 9.37
N LYS A 67 -6.88 5.27 10.25
CA LYS A 67 -5.63 4.49 10.36
C LYS A 67 -5.81 3.05 9.92
N LYS A 68 -7.04 2.54 9.87
CA LYS A 68 -7.35 1.15 9.53
C LYS A 68 -8.53 1.11 8.56
N PHE A 69 -8.34 0.42 7.44
CA PHE A 69 -9.37 0.23 6.43
C PHE A 69 -10.27 -0.96 6.80
N THR A 70 -11.55 -0.85 6.49
CA THR A 70 -12.56 -1.90 6.75
C THR A 70 -13.27 -2.39 5.50
N VAL A 71 -13.06 -1.72 4.35
CA VAL A 71 -13.66 -2.14 3.09
C VAL A 71 -13.28 -3.60 2.76
N PRO A 72 -14.23 -4.45 2.33
CA PRO A 72 -13.90 -5.82 1.97
C PRO A 72 -12.96 -5.86 0.77
N LEU A 73 -11.99 -6.77 0.79
CA LEU A 73 -10.96 -6.93 -0.24
C LEU A 73 -11.15 -8.23 -1.00
N ASP A 74 -10.90 -8.19 -2.30
CA ASP A 74 -10.93 -9.35 -3.18
C ASP A 74 -9.61 -9.42 -3.98
N PHE A 75 -8.61 -10.06 -3.39
CA PHE A 75 -7.31 -10.25 -4.02
C PHE A 75 -7.37 -11.31 -5.12
N ASN A 76 -6.86 -10.97 -6.31
CA ASN A 76 -6.65 -11.89 -7.40
C ASN A 76 -5.15 -12.06 -7.68
N GLY A 77 -4.64 -13.26 -7.49
CA GLY A 77 -3.23 -13.59 -7.66
C GLY A 77 -2.94 -15.04 -7.31
N THR A 78 -1.65 -15.41 -7.38
CA THR A 78 -1.18 -16.73 -6.96
C THR A 78 -1.28 -16.90 -5.45
N ASP A 79 -1.21 -18.14 -4.96
CA ASP A 79 -1.22 -18.40 -3.51
C ASP A 79 -0.05 -17.72 -2.80
N PHE A 80 1.14 -17.73 -3.42
CA PHE A 80 2.30 -17.02 -2.87
C PHE A 80 2.06 -15.52 -2.80
N GLN A 81 1.57 -14.89 -3.87
CA GLN A 81 1.23 -13.47 -3.89
C GLN A 81 0.21 -13.13 -2.82
N LYS A 82 -0.86 -13.91 -2.71
CA LYS A 82 -1.88 -13.70 -1.68
C LYS A 82 -1.31 -13.81 -0.27
N SER A 83 -0.38 -14.72 -0.02
CA SER A 83 0.29 -14.84 1.29
C SER A 83 1.12 -13.59 1.62
N VAL A 84 1.81 -13.02 0.64
CA VAL A 84 2.56 -11.77 0.79
C VAL A 84 1.60 -10.62 1.09
N TRP A 85 0.54 -10.47 0.30
CA TRP A 85 -0.42 -9.38 0.48
C TRP A 85 -1.19 -9.48 1.80
N ALA A 86 -1.49 -10.69 2.26
CA ALA A 86 -2.05 -10.91 3.60
C ALA A 86 -1.08 -10.46 4.70
N ALA A 87 0.21 -10.73 4.53
CA ALA A 87 1.24 -10.26 5.46
C ALA A 87 1.34 -8.72 5.48
N LEU A 88 1.20 -8.05 4.32
CA LEU A 88 1.16 -6.58 4.26
C LEU A 88 0.05 -6.01 5.14
N LEU A 89 -1.12 -6.63 5.14
CA LEU A 89 -2.27 -6.18 5.94
C LEU A 89 -2.00 -6.23 7.44
N THR A 90 -1.00 -6.99 7.89
CA THR A 90 -0.61 -7.07 9.31
C THR A 90 0.34 -5.96 9.74
N ILE A 91 0.88 -5.16 8.82
CA ILE A 91 1.78 -4.05 9.16
C ILE A 91 0.93 -2.87 9.65
N PRO A 92 1.03 -2.48 10.94
CA PRO A 92 0.22 -1.39 11.46
C PRO A 92 0.58 -0.04 10.85
N PHE A 93 -0.36 0.87 10.89
CA PHE A 93 -0.14 2.28 10.56
C PHE A 93 1.06 2.84 11.34
N GLY A 94 1.98 3.48 10.65
CA GLY A 94 3.17 4.08 11.24
C GLY A 94 4.32 3.10 11.48
N GLU A 95 4.19 1.84 11.09
CA GLU A 95 5.27 0.86 11.17
C GLU A 95 5.73 0.44 9.78
N THR A 96 6.93 -0.10 9.70
CA THR A 96 7.54 -0.60 8.48
C THR A 96 8.14 -1.99 8.69
N ARG A 97 8.31 -2.72 7.60
CA ARG A 97 8.98 -4.03 7.59
C ARG A 97 9.97 -4.08 6.43
N SER A 98 10.99 -4.90 6.55
CA SER A 98 11.86 -5.23 5.42
C SER A 98 11.25 -6.38 4.61
N TYR A 99 11.73 -6.58 3.38
CA TYR A 99 11.34 -7.74 2.57
C TYR A 99 11.69 -9.05 3.26
N GLY A 100 12.84 -9.12 3.94
CA GLY A 100 13.25 -10.28 4.72
C GLY A 100 12.35 -10.58 5.91
N GLU A 101 11.86 -9.56 6.60
CA GLU A 101 10.89 -9.72 7.69
C GLU A 101 9.56 -10.30 7.18
N ILE A 102 9.07 -9.84 6.04
CA ILE A 102 7.87 -10.41 5.41
C ILE A 102 8.13 -11.86 4.97
N ALA A 103 9.28 -12.14 4.37
CA ALA A 103 9.65 -13.50 3.96
C ALA A 103 9.64 -14.48 5.14
N ARG A 104 10.22 -14.08 6.27
CA ARG A 104 10.20 -14.89 7.50
C ARG A 104 8.78 -15.08 8.04
N GLN A 105 7.97 -14.03 8.02
CA GLN A 105 6.58 -14.09 8.50
C GLN A 105 5.75 -15.11 7.74
N ILE A 106 5.93 -15.21 6.41
CA ILE A 106 5.19 -16.18 5.59
C ILE A 106 5.83 -17.57 5.55
N GLY A 107 6.88 -17.80 6.37
CA GLY A 107 7.57 -19.09 6.44
C GLY A 107 8.49 -19.39 5.25
N ARG A 108 8.94 -18.37 4.54
CA ARG A 108 9.81 -18.48 3.35
C ARG A 108 11.02 -17.56 3.49
N PRO A 109 11.92 -17.80 4.48
CA PRO A 109 13.01 -16.87 4.82
C PRO A 109 13.99 -16.58 3.66
N ASP A 110 14.11 -17.50 2.72
CA ASP A 110 14.99 -17.34 1.54
C ASP A 110 14.32 -16.64 0.36
N ALA A 111 13.04 -16.26 0.49
CA ALA A 111 12.22 -15.75 -0.61
C ALA A 111 12.13 -14.22 -0.66
N SER A 112 13.11 -13.48 -0.14
CA SER A 112 13.06 -12.00 -0.09
C SER A 112 12.86 -11.36 -1.47
N ARG A 113 13.51 -11.88 -2.52
CA ARG A 113 13.33 -11.38 -3.89
C ARG A 113 11.94 -11.66 -4.43
N ALA A 114 11.42 -12.85 -4.19
CA ALA A 114 10.05 -13.22 -4.60
C ALA A 114 9.01 -12.39 -3.85
N VAL A 115 9.25 -12.12 -2.56
CA VAL A 115 8.43 -11.19 -1.76
C VAL A 115 8.46 -9.79 -2.37
N GLY A 116 9.63 -9.29 -2.75
CA GLY A 116 9.77 -8.00 -3.42
C GLY A 116 8.98 -7.94 -4.74
N ALA A 117 9.03 -8.98 -5.54
CA ALA A 117 8.28 -9.09 -6.79
C ALA A 117 6.76 -9.11 -6.52
N ALA A 118 6.29 -9.87 -5.54
CA ALA A 118 4.89 -9.93 -5.15
C ALA A 118 4.40 -8.58 -4.58
N ASN A 119 5.23 -7.91 -3.79
CA ASN A 119 4.97 -6.58 -3.27
C ASN A 119 4.76 -5.56 -4.41
N GLY A 120 5.62 -5.62 -5.44
CA GLY A 120 5.51 -4.78 -6.63
C GLY A 120 4.27 -5.07 -7.49
N ARG A 121 3.64 -6.23 -7.31
CA ARG A 121 2.41 -6.63 -8.02
C ARG A 121 1.15 -6.49 -7.17
N ASN A 122 1.26 -5.91 -5.98
CA ASN A 122 0.11 -5.66 -5.12
C ASN A 122 -0.98 -4.90 -5.89
N PRO A 123 -2.18 -5.49 -6.07
CA PRO A 123 -3.24 -4.84 -6.82
C PRO A 123 -3.98 -3.77 -6.01
N ILE A 124 -3.92 -3.82 -4.68
CA ILE A 124 -4.70 -2.93 -3.80
C ILE A 124 -3.74 -2.03 -3.02
N ALA A 125 -3.10 -1.11 -3.73
CA ALA A 125 -2.13 -0.19 -3.14
C ALA A 125 -2.76 0.65 -2.01
N ILE A 126 -1.95 1.11 -1.08
CA ILE A 126 -2.34 1.94 0.08
C ILE A 126 -3.10 1.14 1.13
N ILE A 127 -4.18 0.49 0.79
CA ILE A 127 -5.02 -0.32 1.70
C ILE A 127 -4.26 -1.58 2.10
N ALA A 128 -3.72 -2.34 1.13
CA ALA A 128 -2.69 -3.33 1.39
C ALA A 128 -1.34 -2.59 1.33
N PRO A 129 -0.71 -2.31 2.47
CA PRO A 129 0.29 -1.24 2.58
C PRO A 129 1.67 -1.64 2.09
N CYS A 130 1.82 -1.89 0.80
CA CYS A 130 3.11 -2.19 0.19
C CYS A 130 4.13 -1.05 0.33
N HIS A 131 3.68 0.18 0.55
CA HIS A 131 4.55 1.32 0.87
C HIS A 131 5.25 1.19 2.24
N ARG A 132 4.77 0.34 3.14
CA ARG A 132 5.38 0.06 4.46
C ARG A 132 6.49 -0.97 4.40
N VAL A 133 6.81 -1.49 3.21
CA VAL A 133 7.94 -2.42 3.03
C VAL A 133 9.12 -1.66 2.44
N LEU A 134 10.25 -1.73 3.15
CA LEU A 134 11.47 -0.99 2.84
C LEU A 134 12.61 -1.96 2.52
N GLY A 135 13.58 -1.47 1.75
CA GLY A 135 14.83 -2.19 1.52
C GLY A 135 15.72 -2.25 2.76
N ALA A 136 16.83 -2.95 2.65
CA ALA A 136 17.81 -3.06 3.72
C ALA A 136 18.26 -1.68 4.22
N GLY A 137 18.35 -1.53 5.55
CA GLY A 137 18.73 -0.26 6.17
C GLY A 137 17.64 0.83 6.13
N GLY A 138 16.39 0.49 5.80
CA GLY A 138 15.29 1.43 5.72
C GLY A 138 15.23 2.22 4.41
N LYS A 139 15.94 1.77 3.39
CA LYS A 139 16.00 2.42 2.07
C LYS A 139 14.65 2.33 1.35
N LEU A 140 14.19 3.45 0.78
CA LEU A 140 13.04 3.45 -0.13
C LEU A 140 13.40 2.77 -1.44
N THR A 141 12.69 1.70 -1.75
CA THR A 141 12.81 0.95 -3.00
C THR A 141 11.57 1.13 -3.84
N GLY A 142 11.59 0.64 -5.08
CA GLY A 142 10.57 0.86 -6.08
C GLY A 142 9.12 0.74 -5.59
N PHE A 143 8.27 1.60 -6.12
CA PHE A 143 6.86 1.69 -5.77
C PHE A 143 6.05 2.05 -7.02
N ALA A 144 4.89 1.44 -7.21
CA ALA A 144 4.09 1.65 -8.42
C ALA A 144 3.66 3.10 -8.63
N GLY A 145 3.39 3.83 -7.56
CA GLY A 145 3.06 5.26 -7.60
C GLY A 145 4.27 6.20 -7.65
N GLY A 146 5.49 5.66 -7.67
CA GLY A 146 6.73 6.43 -7.59
C GLY A 146 7.22 6.67 -6.16
N LEU A 147 8.51 6.96 -6.01
CA LEU A 147 9.13 7.13 -4.69
C LEU A 147 8.58 8.36 -3.94
N GLU A 148 8.18 9.41 -4.63
CA GLU A 148 7.55 10.59 -4.01
C GLU A 148 6.22 10.22 -3.36
N ALA A 149 5.40 9.41 -4.03
CA ALA A 149 4.14 8.92 -3.46
C ALA A 149 4.41 8.03 -2.24
N LYS A 150 5.39 7.13 -2.31
CA LYS A 150 5.80 6.28 -1.19
C LYS A 150 6.24 7.12 0.01
N ASP A 151 7.07 8.12 -0.22
CA ASP A 151 7.53 9.03 0.82
C ASP A 151 6.37 9.83 1.45
N HIS A 152 5.46 10.32 0.63
CA HIS A 152 4.26 11.02 1.09
C HIS A 152 3.41 10.15 2.03
N LEU A 153 3.15 8.90 1.63
CA LEU A 153 2.37 7.96 2.45
C LEU A 153 3.05 7.67 3.78
N LEU A 154 4.35 7.41 3.77
CA LEU A 154 5.12 7.16 4.99
C LEU A 154 5.19 8.38 5.89
N THR A 155 5.33 9.58 5.33
CA THR A 155 5.33 10.85 6.08
C THR A 155 3.97 11.09 6.71
N LEU A 156 2.88 10.87 5.97
CA LEU A 156 1.52 10.93 6.50
C LEU A 156 1.34 9.98 7.71
N GLU A 157 1.98 8.82 7.66
CA GLU A 157 1.94 7.81 8.72
C GLU A 157 2.94 8.05 9.85
N GLY A 158 3.64 9.17 9.84
CA GLY A 158 4.52 9.58 10.93
C GLY A 158 6.02 9.43 10.69
N ARG A 159 6.46 9.06 9.47
CA ARG A 159 7.89 9.07 9.13
C ARG A 159 8.42 10.50 9.13
N ASP A 160 9.62 10.68 9.66
CA ASP A 160 10.28 11.98 9.66
C ASP A 160 10.68 12.39 8.22
N PRO A 161 10.14 13.51 7.69
CA PRO A 161 10.45 13.96 6.33
C PRO A 161 11.93 14.31 6.14
N ARG A 162 12.68 14.58 7.22
CA ARG A 162 14.12 14.86 7.17
C ARG A 162 14.94 13.65 6.71
N LEU A 163 14.40 12.44 6.77
CA LEU A 163 15.06 11.23 6.28
C LEU A 163 15.14 11.16 4.75
N GLY A 164 14.37 12.01 4.04
CA GLY A 164 14.38 12.11 2.59
C GLY A 164 14.01 10.82 1.86
N LEU A 165 14.11 10.86 0.52
CA LEU A 165 13.78 9.72 -0.34
C LEU A 165 14.78 8.57 -0.23
N THR A 166 15.99 8.81 0.23
CA THR A 166 17.04 7.80 0.38
C THR A 166 16.97 7.03 1.70
N GLY A 167 16.16 7.49 2.65
CA GLY A 167 15.79 6.74 3.85
C GLY A 167 16.95 6.22 4.71
N GLN A 168 18.05 6.97 4.82
CA GLN A 168 19.17 6.59 5.67
C GLN A 168 18.89 6.91 7.15
N GLY A 169 17.92 6.22 7.73
CA GLY A 169 17.69 6.28 9.18
C GLY A 169 17.68 4.88 9.74
N SER A 170 18.47 4.61 10.76
CA SER A 170 18.34 3.36 11.49
C SER A 170 17.00 3.31 12.21
N ARG A 171 16.46 2.09 12.41
CA ARG A 171 15.22 1.87 13.18
C ARG A 171 15.25 2.55 14.56
N LYS A 172 16.46 2.75 15.12
CA LYS A 172 16.68 3.41 16.42
C LYS A 172 16.47 4.93 16.31
N GLU A 173 16.89 5.55 15.23
CA GLU A 173 16.73 7.00 15.02
C GLU A 173 15.27 7.37 14.74
N GLN A 174 14.54 6.51 14.01
CA GLN A 174 13.11 6.69 13.78
C GLN A 174 12.31 6.67 15.11
N ASN A 175 12.69 5.79 16.04
CA ASN A 175 12.05 5.73 17.35
C ASN A 175 12.39 6.94 18.24
N GLN A 176 13.62 7.45 18.17
CA GLN A 176 14.01 8.62 18.96
C GLN A 176 13.31 9.89 18.48
N SER A 177 13.18 10.08 17.17
CA SER A 177 12.45 11.22 16.60
C SER A 177 10.97 11.23 17.00
N ARG A 178 10.38 10.05 17.16
CA ARG A 178 8.99 9.88 17.58
C ARG A 178 8.75 10.32 19.04
N TRP A 179 9.72 10.10 19.92
CA TRP A 179 9.63 10.50 21.34
C TRP A 179 9.76 12.02 21.54
N VAL A 180 10.59 12.69 20.73
CA VAL A 180 10.80 14.14 20.83
C VAL A 180 9.55 14.91 20.41
N LEU A 181 8.79 14.42 19.43
CA LEU A 181 7.56 15.06 18.95
C LEU A 181 6.36 14.87 19.89
N GLN A 182 6.41 13.92 20.82
CA GLN A 182 5.34 13.71 21.79
C GLN A 182 5.51 14.51 23.07
N GLN A 183 6.66 15.18 23.27
CA GLN A 183 6.92 15.99 24.47
C GLN A 183 6.86 17.52 24.23
N THR A 184 6.55 17.93 23.03
CA THR A 184 6.28 19.32 22.66
C THR A 184 4.82 19.51 22.27
#